data_9439ad35f4fc8ce7662a160d16396a27
#
_entry.id   9439ad35f4fc8ce7662a160d16396a27
#
_cell.length_a   1.000
_cell.length_b   1.000
_cell.length_c   1.000
_cell.angle_alpha   90.00
_cell.angle_beta   90.00
_cell.angle_gamma   90.00
#
_symmetry.space_group_name_H-M   'P 1'
#
loop_
_entity.id
_entity.type
_entity.pdbx_description
1 polymer ?
#
loop_
_entity_poly.entity_id
_entity_poly.type
_entity_poly.pdbx_seq_one_letter_code
_entity_poly.pdbx_strand_id
1 'polypeptide(L)'
;PMHQFEIKKYIDLNLGGLDISFTNSSLFMLIAVTAISFFMIFSIRKNSIIPSRLQSVVEISYEFVSNMVRQNVGSQGKSYFPFIFTIFMFVLFLNMLGMIPYGFTVTSHIAVTFGLAILIFIGVTIIGFIKHGMGFLGLFVPKGVPIFMLPLLVVIELISYFTRPLSLSVRLFANMMAGHTMLKVFSGFVILMGFLGGWLPLAVMVAFTGLEILIAFLQA
;
A
#
# COMPACT_ATOMS: atom_id res chain seq x y z
N PRO A 1 24.15 6.37 0.20
CA PRO A 1 22.91 5.89 0.84
C PRO A 1 21.72 5.84 -0.11
N MET A 2 21.66 6.71 -1.15
CA MET A 2 20.53 6.87 -2.06
C MET A 2 20.47 5.88 -3.24
N HIS A 3 21.55 5.18 -3.55
CA HIS A 3 21.63 4.24 -4.69
C HIS A 3 20.62 3.09 -4.64
N GLN A 4 20.04 2.78 -3.49
CA GLN A 4 19.02 1.74 -3.36
C GLN A 4 17.68 2.14 -4.00
N PHE A 5 17.42 3.45 -4.11
CA PHE A 5 16.18 3.99 -4.68
C PHE A 5 16.33 4.35 -6.17
N GLU A 6 17.47 4.05 -6.78
CA GLU A 6 17.73 4.35 -8.18
C GLU A 6 17.00 3.36 -9.09
N ILE A 7 16.18 3.88 -9.99
CA ILE A 7 15.47 3.07 -10.98
C ILE A 7 16.45 2.69 -12.09
N LYS A 8 16.77 1.41 -12.20
CA LYS A 8 17.61 0.87 -13.26
C LYS A 8 16.73 0.24 -14.33
N LYS A 9 16.96 0.61 -15.57
CA LYS A 9 16.33 0.00 -16.75
C LYS A 9 17.08 -1.30 -17.08
N TYR A 10 16.38 -2.41 -17.16
CA TYR A 10 16.95 -3.70 -17.59
C TYR A 10 16.74 -3.94 -19.08
N ILE A 11 15.61 -3.52 -19.63
CA ILE A 11 15.27 -3.65 -21.04
C ILE A 11 14.64 -2.35 -21.51
N ASP A 12 15.29 -1.68 -22.44
CA ASP A 12 14.77 -0.47 -23.05
C ASP A 12 13.74 -0.82 -24.12
N LEU A 13 12.47 -0.52 -23.86
CA LEU A 13 11.35 -0.70 -24.79
C LEU A 13 10.70 0.66 -25.03
N ASN A 14 10.97 1.25 -26.20
CA ASN A 14 10.34 2.47 -26.68
C ASN A 14 9.25 2.14 -27.69
N LEU A 15 8.00 2.26 -27.32
CA LEU A 15 6.84 2.12 -28.21
C LEU A 15 6.23 3.49 -28.48
N GLY A 16 6.51 4.02 -29.67
CA GLY A 16 5.82 5.23 -30.17
C GLY A 16 5.97 6.49 -29.32
N GLY A 17 7.13 6.70 -28.65
CA GLY A 17 7.38 7.88 -27.80
C GLY A 17 7.00 7.70 -26.32
N LEU A 18 6.42 6.57 -25.95
CA LEU A 18 6.20 6.18 -24.55
C LEU A 18 7.31 5.20 -24.13
N ASP A 19 8.00 5.55 -23.06
CA ASP A 19 9.07 4.75 -22.47
C ASP A 19 8.44 3.64 -21.59
N ILE A 20 8.30 2.42 -22.15
CA ILE A 20 7.73 1.24 -21.47
C ILE A 20 8.87 0.31 -21.06
N SER A 21 9.99 0.86 -20.66
CA SER A 21 11.17 0.09 -20.27
C SER A 21 10.89 -0.78 -19.04
N PHE A 22 11.35 -2.03 -19.09
CA PHE A 22 11.28 -2.92 -17.94
C PHE A 22 12.33 -2.52 -16.90
N THR A 23 11.86 -2.08 -15.74
CA THR A 23 12.68 -1.54 -14.66
C THR A 23 12.76 -2.53 -13.49
N ASN A 24 13.71 -2.28 -12.57
CA ASN A 24 13.77 -3.00 -11.30
C ASN A 24 12.44 -2.93 -10.53
N SER A 25 11.71 -1.81 -10.60
CA SER A 25 10.39 -1.66 -9.99
C SER A 25 9.38 -2.67 -10.55
N SER A 26 9.32 -2.82 -11.87
CA SER A 26 8.44 -3.81 -12.53
C SER A 26 8.80 -5.25 -12.15
N LEU A 27 10.10 -5.53 -12.04
CA LEU A 27 10.58 -6.85 -11.62
C LEU A 27 10.14 -7.18 -10.18
N PHE A 28 10.29 -6.26 -9.24
CA PHE A 28 9.87 -6.48 -7.86
C PHE A 28 8.34 -6.57 -7.72
N MET A 29 7.56 -5.85 -8.54
CA MET A 29 6.11 -6.05 -8.60
C MET A 29 5.74 -7.46 -9.08
N LEU A 30 6.41 -7.99 -10.10
CA LEU A 30 6.21 -9.38 -10.56
C LEU A 30 6.60 -10.39 -9.49
N ILE A 31 7.70 -10.16 -8.77
CA ILE A 31 8.11 -11.01 -7.64
C ILE A 31 7.04 -10.97 -6.55
N ALA A 32 6.48 -9.81 -6.23
CA ALA A 32 5.41 -9.70 -5.25
C ALA A 32 4.17 -10.51 -5.65
N VAL A 33 3.70 -10.36 -6.89
CA VAL A 33 2.54 -11.11 -7.41
C VAL A 33 2.82 -12.61 -7.39
N THR A 34 4.02 -13.03 -7.79
CA THR A 34 4.42 -14.44 -7.78
C THR A 34 4.48 -15.00 -6.36
N ALA A 35 5.05 -14.23 -5.42
CA ALA A 35 5.15 -14.61 -4.02
C ALA A 35 3.76 -14.73 -3.37
N ILE A 36 2.84 -13.80 -3.64
CA ILE A 36 1.46 -13.87 -3.17
C ILE A 36 0.76 -15.11 -3.72
N SER A 37 0.87 -15.34 -5.02
CA SER A 37 0.24 -16.49 -5.68
C SER A 37 0.76 -17.82 -5.09
N PHE A 38 2.07 -17.90 -4.91
CA PHE A 38 2.72 -19.07 -4.30
C PHE A 38 2.27 -19.27 -2.85
N PHE A 39 2.28 -18.20 -2.06
CA PHE A 39 1.84 -18.21 -0.67
C PHE A 39 0.39 -18.66 -0.53
N MET A 40 -0.51 -18.15 -1.37
CA MET A 40 -1.93 -18.52 -1.36
C MET A 40 -2.14 -19.98 -1.79
N ILE A 41 -1.50 -20.41 -2.90
CA ILE A 41 -1.64 -21.79 -3.41
C ILE A 41 -1.11 -22.81 -2.38
N PHE A 42 0.06 -22.55 -1.78
CA PHE A 42 0.63 -23.45 -0.77
C PHE A 42 -0.20 -23.50 0.51
N SER A 43 -0.79 -22.37 0.91
CA SER A 43 -1.61 -22.29 2.10
C SER A 43 -2.92 -23.07 1.96
N ILE A 44 -3.55 -23.05 0.78
CA ILE A 44 -4.86 -23.69 0.52
C ILE A 44 -4.71 -25.18 0.18
N ARG A 45 -3.51 -25.61 -0.24
CA ARG A 45 -3.29 -27.00 -0.73
C ARG A 45 -3.55 -28.11 0.27
N LYS A 46 -3.47 -27.84 1.57
CA LYS A 46 -3.79 -28.75 2.66
C LYS A 46 -4.98 -28.21 3.45
N ASN A 47 -6.20 -28.46 2.99
CA ASN A 47 -7.42 -28.20 3.75
C ASN A 47 -7.51 -29.20 4.91
N SER A 48 -6.78 -28.98 5.98
CA SER A 48 -6.87 -29.76 7.20
C SER A 48 -7.73 -29.00 8.22
N ILE A 49 -8.52 -29.77 9.00
CA ILE A 49 -9.37 -29.21 10.09
C ILE A 49 -8.50 -28.48 11.12
N ILE A 50 -7.25 -28.93 11.30
CA ILE A 50 -6.25 -28.23 12.13
C ILE A 50 -5.36 -27.45 11.18
N PRO A 51 -5.45 -26.10 11.14
CA PRO A 51 -4.72 -25.29 10.20
C PRO A 51 -3.20 -25.34 10.44
N SER A 52 -2.42 -25.43 9.39
CA SER A 52 -0.98 -25.25 9.45
C SER A 52 -0.64 -23.78 9.77
N ARG A 53 0.57 -23.48 10.22
CA ARG A 53 0.98 -22.10 10.54
C ARG A 53 0.80 -21.13 9.37
N LEU A 54 1.10 -21.55 8.14
CA LEU A 54 0.90 -20.74 6.94
C LEU A 54 -0.59 -20.52 6.64
N GLN A 55 -1.39 -21.56 6.78
CA GLN A 55 -2.84 -21.48 6.61
C GLN A 55 -3.46 -20.52 7.64
N SER A 56 -3.03 -20.58 8.91
CA SER A 56 -3.51 -19.67 9.95
C SER A 56 -3.23 -18.20 9.63
N VAL A 57 -2.06 -17.88 9.06
CA VAL A 57 -1.74 -16.49 8.67
C VAL A 57 -2.68 -16.00 7.57
N VAL A 58 -2.98 -16.84 6.56
CA VAL A 58 -3.93 -16.49 5.50
C VAL A 58 -5.34 -16.34 6.05
N GLU A 59 -5.78 -17.25 6.91
CA GLU A 59 -7.11 -17.19 7.54
C GLU A 59 -7.27 -15.92 8.39
N ILE A 60 -6.29 -15.58 9.22
CA ILE A 60 -6.30 -14.34 10.02
C ILE A 60 -6.36 -13.12 9.11
N SER A 61 -5.58 -13.09 8.03
CA SER A 61 -5.60 -11.98 7.07
C SER A 61 -6.95 -11.87 6.36
N TYR A 62 -7.53 -13.01 6.00
CA TYR A 62 -8.85 -13.10 5.39
C TYR A 62 -9.94 -12.60 6.34
N GLU A 63 -9.95 -13.08 7.58
CA GLU A 63 -10.92 -12.67 8.59
C GLU A 63 -10.78 -11.18 8.92
N PHE A 64 -9.56 -10.67 9.04
CA PHE A 64 -9.28 -9.25 9.28
C PHE A 64 -9.92 -8.38 8.21
N VAL A 65 -9.62 -8.64 6.92
CA VAL A 65 -10.18 -7.85 5.82
C VAL A 65 -11.69 -8.06 5.70
N SER A 66 -12.18 -9.29 5.90
CA SER A 66 -13.61 -9.60 5.84
C SER A 66 -14.40 -8.86 6.93
N ASN A 67 -13.88 -8.82 8.15
CA ASN A 67 -14.50 -8.09 9.25
C ASN A 67 -14.48 -6.58 9.00
N MET A 68 -13.37 -6.04 8.48
CA MET A 68 -13.25 -4.64 8.12
C MET A 68 -14.27 -4.24 7.05
N VAL A 69 -14.40 -5.03 5.98
CA VAL A 69 -15.40 -4.80 4.91
C VAL A 69 -16.82 -4.88 5.46
N ARG A 70 -17.09 -5.86 6.31
CA ARG A 70 -18.42 -6.04 6.92
C ARG A 70 -18.80 -4.88 7.85
N GLN A 71 -17.86 -4.36 8.62
CA GLN A 71 -18.08 -3.24 9.53
C GLN A 71 -18.33 -1.92 8.80
N ASN A 72 -17.60 -1.68 7.69
CA ASN A 72 -17.67 -0.41 6.96
C ASN A 72 -18.76 -0.37 5.88
N VAL A 73 -18.98 -1.49 5.16
CA VAL A 73 -19.88 -1.54 4.00
C VAL A 73 -21.14 -2.40 4.25
N GLY A 74 -21.10 -3.21 5.29
CA GLY A 74 -22.21 -4.13 5.61
C GLY A 74 -22.25 -5.35 4.66
N SER A 75 -23.45 -5.95 4.52
CA SER A 75 -23.64 -7.19 3.75
C SER A 75 -23.42 -7.01 2.23
N GLN A 76 -23.58 -5.81 1.72
CA GLN A 76 -23.37 -5.50 0.29
C GLN A 76 -21.88 -5.47 -0.09
N GLY A 77 -20.97 -5.35 0.89
CA GLY A 77 -19.54 -5.35 0.68
C GLY A 77 -18.94 -6.69 0.23
N LYS A 78 -19.68 -7.80 0.39
CA LYS A 78 -19.19 -9.14 0.03
C LYS A 78 -18.76 -9.27 -1.44
N SER A 79 -19.42 -8.60 -2.36
CA SER A 79 -19.08 -8.62 -3.80
C SER A 79 -17.73 -7.94 -4.09
N TYR A 80 -17.31 -6.99 -3.26
CA TYR A 80 -16.06 -6.24 -3.44
C TYR A 80 -14.90 -6.82 -2.63
N PHE A 81 -15.20 -7.79 -1.75
CA PHE A 81 -14.20 -8.41 -0.89
C PHE A 81 -12.99 -8.97 -1.66
N PRO A 82 -13.13 -9.74 -2.76
CA PRO A 82 -11.98 -10.27 -3.49
C PRO A 82 -11.04 -9.18 -4.00
N PHE A 83 -11.60 -8.08 -4.49
CA PHE A 83 -10.84 -6.93 -4.98
C PHE A 83 -10.06 -6.25 -3.84
N ILE A 84 -10.74 -5.96 -2.72
CA ILE A 84 -10.12 -5.32 -1.55
C ILE A 84 -9.02 -6.22 -0.96
N PHE A 85 -9.29 -7.52 -0.84
CA PHE A 85 -8.32 -8.49 -0.33
C PHE A 85 -7.09 -8.60 -1.23
N THR A 86 -7.28 -8.60 -2.55
CA THR A 86 -6.18 -8.64 -3.51
C THR A 86 -5.28 -7.40 -3.39
N ILE A 87 -5.88 -6.20 -3.28
CA ILE A 87 -5.12 -4.96 -3.11
C ILE A 87 -4.39 -4.97 -1.76
N PHE A 88 -5.06 -5.37 -0.69
CA PHE A 88 -4.45 -5.48 0.63
C PHE A 88 -3.22 -6.39 0.60
N MET A 89 -3.35 -7.60 0.07
CA MET A 89 -2.24 -8.55 -0.04
C MET A 89 -1.12 -8.02 -0.94
N PHE A 90 -1.47 -7.37 -2.04
CA PHE A 90 -0.47 -6.80 -2.96
C PHE A 90 0.36 -5.70 -2.29
N VAL A 91 -0.29 -4.73 -1.66
CA VAL A 91 0.41 -3.64 -0.97
C VAL A 91 1.21 -4.16 0.22
N LEU A 92 0.63 -5.09 1.01
CA LEU A 92 1.32 -5.72 2.13
C LEU A 92 2.60 -6.43 1.70
N PHE A 93 2.53 -7.26 0.65
CA PHE A 93 3.72 -7.96 0.16
C PHE A 93 4.74 -7.02 -0.46
N LEU A 94 4.33 -5.95 -1.17
CA LEU A 94 5.25 -4.93 -1.67
C LEU A 94 6.01 -4.25 -0.52
N ASN A 95 5.30 -3.90 0.56
CA ASN A 95 5.90 -3.28 1.72
C ASN A 95 6.86 -4.26 2.43
N MET A 96 6.43 -5.50 2.65
CA MET A 96 7.26 -6.53 3.29
C MET A 96 8.51 -6.90 2.48
N LEU A 97 8.38 -7.03 1.16
CA LEU A 97 9.52 -7.26 0.28
C LEU A 97 10.50 -6.09 0.27
N GLY A 98 9.96 -4.86 0.36
CA GLY A 98 10.77 -3.65 0.47
C GLY A 98 11.61 -3.61 1.75
N MET A 99 11.17 -4.23 2.83
CA MET A 99 11.88 -4.29 4.11
C MET A 99 13.07 -5.28 4.12
N ILE A 100 13.19 -6.15 3.11
CA ILE A 100 14.33 -7.06 3.01
C ILE A 100 15.60 -6.24 2.79
N PRO A 101 16.65 -6.45 3.60
CA PRO A 101 17.92 -5.76 3.42
C PRO A 101 18.45 -5.95 2.00
N TYR A 102 18.89 -4.86 1.36
CA TYR A 102 19.32 -4.81 -0.06
C TYR A 102 18.19 -5.01 -1.09
N GLY A 103 16.93 -5.20 -0.65
CA GLY A 103 15.78 -5.21 -1.54
C GLY A 103 15.47 -3.82 -2.12
N PHE A 104 14.89 -3.80 -3.32
CA PHE A 104 14.37 -2.57 -3.91
C PHE A 104 12.96 -2.31 -3.38
N THR A 105 12.76 -1.15 -2.75
CA THR A 105 11.46 -0.79 -2.17
C THR A 105 10.61 -0.08 -3.23
N VAL A 106 9.68 -0.81 -3.82
CA VAL A 106 8.79 -0.28 -4.88
C VAL A 106 7.91 0.85 -4.35
N THR A 107 7.40 0.71 -3.13
CA THR A 107 6.53 1.68 -2.46
C THR A 107 7.24 2.95 -1.99
N SER A 108 8.58 3.01 -2.08
CA SER A 108 9.34 4.25 -1.88
C SER A 108 9.35 5.18 -3.10
N HIS A 109 8.68 4.80 -4.19
CA HIS A 109 8.51 5.64 -5.37
C HIS A 109 7.09 6.21 -5.43
N ILE A 110 7.01 7.54 -5.40
CA ILE A 110 5.72 8.24 -5.42
C ILE A 110 4.91 7.94 -6.70
N ALA A 111 5.59 7.70 -7.83
CA ALA A 111 4.93 7.35 -9.08
C ALA A 111 4.13 6.04 -8.98
N VAL A 112 4.66 5.04 -8.28
CA VAL A 112 4.01 3.74 -8.09
C VAL A 112 2.86 3.85 -7.09
N THR A 113 3.11 4.46 -5.93
CA THR A 113 2.09 4.62 -4.89
C THR A 113 0.93 5.50 -5.37
N PHE A 114 1.23 6.55 -6.13
CA PHE A 114 0.23 7.42 -6.72
C PHE A 114 -0.55 6.70 -7.84
N GLY A 115 0.13 5.93 -8.69
CA GLY A 115 -0.50 5.10 -9.70
C GLY A 115 -1.50 4.10 -9.11
N LEU A 116 -1.12 3.40 -8.04
CA LEU A 116 -2.01 2.50 -7.30
C LEU A 116 -3.20 3.24 -6.68
N ALA A 117 -2.95 4.38 -6.04
CA ALA A 117 -4.00 5.19 -5.42
C ALA A 117 -5.01 5.72 -6.45
N ILE A 118 -4.53 6.19 -7.62
CA ILE A 118 -5.40 6.62 -8.71
C ILE A 118 -6.21 5.47 -9.28
N LEU A 119 -5.60 4.29 -9.47
CA LEU A 119 -6.30 3.12 -9.99
C LEU A 119 -7.47 2.73 -9.08
N ILE A 120 -7.22 2.69 -7.77
CA ILE A 120 -8.26 2.41 -6.77
C ILE A 120 -9.33 3.51 -6.78
N PHE A 121 -8.92 4.78 -6.82
CA PHE A 121 -9.82 5.93 -6.82
C PHE A 121 -10.74 5.93 -8.04
N ILE A 122 -10.20 5.69 -9.24
CA ILE A 122 -10.98 5.58 -10.47
C ILE A 122 -11.94 4.40 -10.37
N GLY A 123 -11.48 3.23 -9.89
CA GLY A 123 -12.32 2.05 -9.69
C GLY A 123 -13.51 2.32 -8.75
N VAL A 124 -13.25 2.94 -7.61
CA VAL A 124 -14.29 3.31 -6.63
C VAL A 124 -15.27 4.33 -7.22
N THR A 125 -14.76 5.32 -7.96
CA THR A 125 -15.58 6.34 -8.61
C THR A 125 -16.50 5.73 -9.67
N ILE A 126 -15.97 4.85 -10.52
CA ILE A 126 -16.76 4.14 -11.55
C ILE A 126 -17.86 3.28 -10.89
N ILE A 127 -17.51 2.52 -9.84
CA ILE A 127 -18.49 1.72 -9.09
C ILE A 127 -19.57 2.63 -8.47
N GLY A 128 -19.17 3.77 -7.91
CA GLY A 128 -20.08 4.77 -7.36
C GLY A 128 -21.08 5.28 -8.41
N PHE A 129 -20.60 5.61 -9.61
CA PHE A 129 -21.48 6.04 -10.71
C PHE A 129 -22.40 4.92 -11.22
N ILE A 130 -21.90 3.69 -11.33
CA ILE A 130 -22.72 2.54 -11.78
C ILE A 130 -23.85 2.23 -10.78
N LYS A 131 -23.56 2.30 -9.47
CA LYS A 131 -24.55 1.97 -8.43
C LYS A 131 -25.57 3.08 -8.17
N HIS A 132 -25.12 4.32 -8.14
CA HIS A 132 -25.96 5.46 -7.73
C HIS A 132 -26.34 6.37 -8.89
N GLY A 133 -25.78 6.17 -10.10
CA GLY A 133 -26.04 7.02 -11.25
C GLY A 133 -25.77 8.49 -10.94
N MET A 134 -26.69 9.36 -11.37
CA MET A 134 -26.62 10.81 -11.08
C MET A 134 -26.76 11.13 -9.58
N GLY A 135 -27.30 10.22 -8.77
CA GLY A 135 -27.35 10.35 -7.31
C GLY A 135 -25.99 10.38 -6.64
N PHE A 136 -24.92 9.89 -7.31
CA PHE A 136 -23.54 9.99 -6.83
C PHE A 136 -23.10 11.45 -6.67
N LEU A 137 -23.57 12.36 -7.51
CA LEU A 137 -23.29 13.79 -7.38
C LEU A 137 -23.90 14.39 -6.09
N GLY A 138 -24.93 13.76 -5.53
CA GLY A 138 -25.50 14.11 -4.23
C GLY A 138 -24.52 13.95 -3.05
N LEU A 139 -23.40 13.19 -3.26
CA LEU A 139 -22.33 13.11 -2.27
C LEU A 139 -21.65 14.46 -2.05
N PHE A 140 -21.56 15.29 -3.10
CA PHE A 140 -20.96 16.61 -3.04
C PHE A 140 -21.91 17.68 -2.52
N VAL A 141 -23.20 17.36 -2.39
CA VAL A 141 -24.25 18.28 -1.94
C VAL A 141 -24.81 17.77 -0.61
N PRO A 142 -24.29 18.18 0.55
CA PRO A 142 -24.80 17.75 1.83
C PRO A 142 -26.23 18.27 2.07
N LYS A 143 -27.11 17.37 2.52
CA LYS A 143 -28.51 17.70 2.79
C LYS A 143 -28.63 18.54 4.06
N GLY A 144 -29.50 19.56 4.02
CA GLY A 144 -29.82 20.37 5.20
C GLY A 144 -29.00 21.65 5.36
N VAL A 145 -28.23 22.04 4.35
CA VAL A 145 -27.42 23.27 4.38
C VAL A 145 -28.17 24.42 3.68
N PRO A 146 -28.10 25.68 4.21
CA PRO A 146 -28.63 26.84 3.54
C PRO A 146 -28.06 27.04 2.15
N ILE A 147 -28.89 27.39 1.18
CA ILE A 147 -28.53 27.53 -0.26
C ILE A 147 -27.33 28.49 -0.44
N PHE A 148 -27.20 29.49 0.40
CA PHE A 148 -26.10 30.44 0.32
C PHE A 148 -24.71 29.84 0.61
N MET A 149 -24.62 28.78 1.43
CA MET A 149 -23.37 28.10 1.76
C MET A 149 -23.05 26.93 0.83
N LEU A 150 -23.99 26.52 -0.02
CA LEU A 150 -23.88 25.37 -0.89
C LEU A 150 -22.68 25.44 -1.86
N PRO A 151 -22.41 26.57 -2.56
CA PRO A 151 -21.28 26.63 -3.48
C PRO A 151 -19.93 26.41 -2.81
N LEU A 152 -19.75 26.99 -1.62
CA LEU A 152 -18.51 26.85 -0.84
C LEU A 152 -18.31 25.39 -0.38
N LEU A 153 -19.37 24.75 0.12
CA LEU A 153 -19.33 23.36 0.59
C LEU A 153 -19.06 22.38 -0.52
N VAL A 154 -19.66 22.56 -1.70
CA VAL A 154 -19.39 21.70 -2.87
C VAL A 154 -17.93 21.76 -3.28
N VAL A 155 -17.32 22.95 -3.28
CA VAL A 155 -15.89 23.10 -3.61
C VAL A 155 -15.02 22.39 -2.57
N ILE A 156 -15.31 22.55 -1.28
CA ILE A 156 -14.57 21.88 -0.20
C ILE A 156 -14.69 20.37 -0.31
N GLU A 157 -15.90 19.84 -0.53
CA GLU A 157 -16.12 18.40 -0.66
C GLU A 157 -15.44 17.82 -1.88
N LEU A 158 -15.44 18.56 -3.00
CA LEU A 158 -14.72 18.17 -4.22
C LEU A 158 -13.21 18.11 -3.97
N ILE A 159 -12.63 19.14 -3.34
CA ILE A 159 -11.21 19.15 -2.99
C ILE A 159 -10.90 17.99 -2.04
N SER A 160 -11.71 17.78 -1.00
CA SER A 160 -11.57 16.66 -0.06
C SER A 160 -11.58 15.31 -0.77
N TYR A 161 -12.48 15.12 -1.74
CA TYR A 161 -12.58 13.89 -2.52
C TYR A 161 -11.31 13.60 -3.33
N PHE A 162 -10.76 14.60 -4.02
CA PHE A 162 -9.52 14.46 -4.80
C PHE A 162 -8.27 14.36 -3.91
N THR A 163 -8.30 14.92 -2.72
CA THR A 163 -7.17 14.85 -1.78
C THR A 163 -6.99 13.44 -1.20
N ARG A 164 -8.05 12.61 -1.18
CA ARG A 164 -7.98 11.23 -0.63
C ARG A 164 -6.91 10.36 -1.29
N PRO A 165 -6.88 10.16 -2.63
CA PRO A 165 -5.84 9.36 -3.28
C PRO A 165 -4.45 9.99 -3.12
N LEU A 166 -4.36 11.32 -3.14
CA LEU A 166 -3.11 12.03 -2.93
C LEU A 166 -2.55 11.76 -1.53
N SER A 167 -3.37 11.94 -0.49
CA SER A 167 -2.98 11.69 0.89
C SER A 167 -2.58 10.23 1.13
N LEU A 168 -3.32 9.28 0.54
CA LEU A 168 -3.01 7.86 0.64
C LEU A 168 -1.65 7.53 0.01
N SER A 169 -1.39 8.00 -1.20
CA SER A 169 -0.14 7.75 -1.92
C SER A 169 1.07 8.38 -1.23
N VAL A 170 0.94 9.65 -0.81
CA VAL A 170 2.02 10.36 -0.11
C VAL A 170 2.32 9.72 1.24
N ARG A 171 1.31 9.27 1.96
CA ARG A 171 1.50 8.59 3.26
C ARG A 171 2.26 7.29 3.08
N LEU A 172 1.90 6.46 2.11
CA LEU A 172 2.58 5.20 1.84
C LEU A 172 4.03 5.43 1.40
N PHE A 173 4.25 6.35 0.46
CA PHE A 173 5.57 6.76 -0.01
C PHE A 173 6.44 7.30 1.12
N ALA A 174 5.93 8.29 1.87
CA ALA A 174 6.71 8.98 2.91
C ALA A 174 7.13 8.04 4.03
N ASN A 175 6.23 7.16 4.48
CA ASN A 175 6.56 6.24 5.57
C ASN A 175 7.61 5.21 5.15
N MET A 176 7.49 4.64 3.94
CA MET A 176 8.49 3.69 3.45
C MET A 176 9.84 4.36 3.19
N MET A 177 9.85 5.54 2.60
CA MET A 177 11.09 6.27 2.35
C MET A 177 11.76 6.73 3.65
N ALA A 178 10.98 7.27 4.60
CA ALA A 178 11.48 7.72 5.90
C ALA A 178 12.02 6.55 6.73
N GLY A 179 11.30 5.42 6.82
CA GLY A 179 11.72 4.23 7.54
C GLY A 179 13.07 3.73 7.06
N HIS A 180 13.21 3.47 5.77
CA HIS A 180 14.48 3.01 5.20
C HIS A 180 15.62 4.01 5.34
N THR A 181 15.35 5.31 5.23
CA THR A 181 16.37 6.35 5.42
C THR A 181 16.86 6.37 6.87
N MET A 182 15.93 6.30 7.83
CA MET A 182 16.25 6.24 9.24
C MET A 182 17.09 5.00 9.60
N LEU A 183 16.69 3.82 9.14
CA LEU A 183 17.46 2.59 9.37
C LEU A 183 18.90 2.69 8.87
N LYS A 184 19.10 3.30 7.69
CA LYS A 184 20.45 3.52 7.13
C LYS A 184 21.27 4.52 7.94
N VAL A 185 20.66 5.60 8.40
CA VAL A 185 21.33 6.60 9.24
C VAL A 185 21.78 5.96 10.55
N PHE A 186 20.90 5.22 11.23
CA PHE A 186 21.26 4.53 12.47
C PHE A 186 22.30 3.42 12.25
N SER A 187 22.23 2.69 11.14
CA SER A 187 23.27 1.73 10.75
C SER A 187 24.64 2.40 10.59
N GLY A 188 24.67 3.59 10.00
CA GLY A 188 25.89 4.40 9.92
C GLY A 188 26.42 4.79 11.29
N PHE A 189 25.57 5.18 12.24
CA PHE A 189 25.98 5.49 13.61
C PHE A 189 26.52 4.27 14.37
N VAL A 190 25.91 3.08 14.17
CA VAL A 190 26.43 1.84 14.75
C VAL A 190 27.88 1.60 14.34
N ILE A 191 28.19 1.79 13.04
CA ILE A 191 29.53 1.60 12.49
C ILE A 191 30.49 2.66 13.03
N LEU A 192 30.07 3.94 13.08
CA LEU A 192 30.93 5.05 13.54
C LEU A 192 31.28 4.98 15.03
N MET A 193 30.30 4.60 15.86
CA MET A 193 30.49 4.53 17.33
C MET A 193 31.21 3.25 17.78
N GLY A 194 31.37 2.27 16.90
CA GLY A 194 32.09 1.03 17.19
C GLY A 194 31.46 0.21 18.31
N PHE A 195 32.26 -0.68 18.91
CA PHE A 195 31.78 -1.65 19.89
C PHE A 195 31.26 -1.03 21.20
N LEU A 196 31.87 0.07 21.65
CA LEU A 196 31.52 0.70 22.93
C LEU A 196 30.26 1.57 22.90
N GLY A 197 29.97 2.24 21.79
CA GLY A 197 28.84 3.17 21.67
C GLY A 197 27.71 2.71 20.74
N GLY A 198 27.96 1.68 19.93
CA GLY A 198 27.00 1.20 18.91
C GLY A 198 25.72 0.53 19.45
N TRP A 199 25.70 0.19 20.74
CA TRP A 199 24.55 -0.47 21.38
C TRP A 199 23.27 0.37 21.34
N LEU A 200 23.39 1.67 21.59
CA LEU A 200 22.24 2.57 21.64
C LEU A 200 21.61 2.77 20.27
N PRO A 201 22.35 3.11 19.19
CA PRO A 201 21.78 3.16 17.85
C PRO A 201 21.24 1.81 17.37
N LEU A 202 21.85 0.70 17.75
CA LEU A 202 21.39 -0.65 17.43
C LEU A 202 20.02 -0.94 18.08
N ALA A 203 19.85 -0.63 19.35
CA ALA A 203 18.57 -0.80 20.04
C ALA A 203 17.46 0.04 19.40
N VAL A 204 17.78 1.29 19.04
CA VAL A 204 16.86 2.18 18.31
C VAL A 204 16.51 1.60 16.95
N MET A 205 17.48 1.07 16.21
CA MET A 205 17.25 0.46 14.90
C MET A 205 16.31 -0.74 14.97
N VAL A 206 16.45 -1.60 16.00
CA VAL A 206 15.52 -2.72 16.23
C VAL A 206 14.10 -2.23 16.51
N ALA A 207 13.96 -1.20 17.34
CA ALA A 207 12.66 -0.60 17.65
C ALA A 207 12.01 0.01 16.38
N PHE A 208 12.79 0.73 15.58
CA PHE A 208 12.30 1.28 14.29
C PHE A 208 11.91 0.20 13.29
N THR A 209 12.65 -0.91 13.21
CA THR A 209 12.26 -2.03 12.34
C THR A 209 10.91 -2.62 12.76
N GLY A 210 10.67 -2.78 14.05
CA GLY A 210 9.37 -3.22 14.56
C GLY A 210 8.23 -2.25 14.22
N LEU A 211 8.48 -0.96 14.38
CA LEU A 211 7.54 0.10 14.00
C LEU A 211 7.27 0.10 12.50
N GLU A 212 8.28 -0.11 11.66
CA GLU A 212 8.15 -0.15 10.21
C GLU A 212 7.29 -1.34 9.74
N ILE A 213 7.45 -2.53 10.36
CA ILE A 213 6.59 -3.68 10.11
C ILE A 213 5.12 -3.36 10.45
N LEU A 214 4.90 -2.73 11.59
CA LEU A 214 3.56 -2.35 12.03
C LEU A 214 2.93 -1.33 11.07
N ILE A 215 3.69 -0.34 10.63
CA ILE A 215 3.25 0.65 9.65
C ILE A 215 2.97 -0.02 8.30
N ALA A 216 3.84 -0.94 7.84
CA ALA A 216 3.66 -1.68 6.60
C ALA A 216 2.33 -2.44 6.57
N PHE A 217 1.94 -3.02 7.70
CA PHE A 217 0.67 -3.71 7.85
C PHE A 217 -0.53 -2.74 7.93
N LEU A 218 -0.42 -1.66 8.71
CA LEU A 218 -1.51 -0.70 8.89
C LEU A 218 -1.83 0.11 7.63
N GLN A 219 -0.88 0.22 6.71
CA GLN A 219 -1.04 0.98 5.47
C GLN A 219 -1.45 0.12 4.26
N ALA A 220 -1.39 -1.19 4.41
CA ALA A 220 -1.90 -2.10 3.40
C ALA A 220 -3.42 -2.17 3.43
#